data_64d5ebda157c3b91d2a3b5b227e5563e
#
_entry.id   64d5ebda157c3b91d2a3b5b227e5563e
#
_cell.length_a   1.000
_cell.length_b   1.000
_cell.length_c   1.000
_cell.angle_alpha   90.00
_cell.angle_beta   90.00
_cell.angle_gamma   90.00
#
_symmetry.space_group_name_H-M   'P 1'
#
loop_
_entity.id
_entity.type
_entity.pdbx_description
1 polymer ?
#
loop_
_entity_poly.entity_id
_entity_poly.type
_entity_poly.pdbx_seq_one_letter_code
_entity_poly.pdbx_strand_id
1 'polypeptide(L)'
;MKSINTLIPDIYNVMESKEHDGDLSSIAMQAGREVEDAIKDAFTPREDNRGLRMSGIGRCERAQWYNYKGYTPEAIKGEVYLTFLQGHVLEAVLVALIKLSGHTVTDQQKKHTIEGVNGSQDCTIDGELVDIKTASAWSWENKFKESGIADDAFGYIKQLSAYGKGDKRKK
;
A
#
# COMPACT_ATOMS: atom_id res chain seq x y z
N MET A 1 -4.63 -21.89 11.63
CA MET A 1 -4.63 -20.45 11.29
C MET A 1 -3.36 -20.19 10.51
N LYS A 2 -3.44 -19.61 9.33
CA LYS A 2 -2.26 -19.27 8.53
C LYS A 2 -1.45 -18.15 9.21
N SER A 3 -0.20 -17.98 8.84
CA SER A 3 0.71 -16.98 9.40
C SER A 3 1.29 -16.15 8.27
N ILE A 4 1.48 -14.85 8.49
CA ILE A 4 2.17 -13.95 7.56
C ILE A 4 3.54 -14.51 7.12
N ASN A 5 4.18 -15.34 7.94
CA ASN A 5 5.47 -15.94 7.62
C ASN A 5 5.41 -16.98 6.48
N THR A 6 4.22 -17.51 6.17
CA THR A 6 4.03 -18.48 5.08
C THR A 6 3.40 -17.84 3.84
N LEU A 7 3.16 -16.52 3.87
CA LEU A 7 2.44 -15.78 2.83
C LEU A 7 3.01 -16.03 1.41
N ILE A 8 4.30 -15.84 1.23
CA ILE A 8 4.93 -15.96 -0.10
C ILE A 8 4.88 -17.40 -0.62
N PRO A 9 5.34 -18.43 0.14
CA PRO A 9 5.20 -19.83 -0.33
C PRO A 9 3.75 -20.23 -0.56
N ASP A 10 2.79 -19.77 0.23
CA ASP A 10 1.37 -20.11 0.05
C ASP A 10 0.80 -19.52 -1.24
N ILE A 11 1.16 -18.27 -1.60
CA ILE A 11 0.80 -17.66 -2.89
C ILE A 11 1.38 -18.47 -4.06
N TYR A 12 2.65 -18.84 -4.00
CA TYR A 12 3.27 -19.64 -5.05
C TYR A 12 2.61 -21.01 -5.20
N ASN A 13 2.31 -21.66 -4.09
CA ASN A 13 1.64 -22.96 -4.08
C ASN A 13 0.26 -22.89 -4.78
N VAL A 14 -0.56 -21.88 -4.51
CA VAL A 14 -1.84 -21.68 -5.20
C VAL A 14 -1.64 -21.46 -6.70
N MET A 15 -0.64 -20.68 -7.08
CA MET A 15 -0.34 -20.43 -8.49
C MET A 15 0.13 -21.69 -9.24
N GLU A 16 0.80 -22.61 -8.56
CA GLU A 16 1.29 -23.87 -9.13
C GLU A 16 0.22 -24.95 -9.14
N SER A 17 -0.43 -25.21 -7.99
CA SER A 17 -1.43 -26.26 -7.84
C SER A 17 -2.78 -25.95 -8.51
N LYS A 18 -3.11 -24.65 -8.66
CA LYS A 18 -4.44 -24.14 -9.04
C LYS A 18 -5.54 -24.46 -8.04
N GLU A 19 -5.19 -25.02 -6.89
CA GLU A 19 -6.11 -25.23 -5.76
C GLU A 19 -6.13 -23.96 -4.92
N HIS A 20 -7.32 -23.46 -4.61
CA HIS A 20 -7.49 -22.18 -3.91
C HIS A 20 -8.52 -22.26 -2.80
N ASP A 21 -8.40 -21.44 -1.81
CA ASP A 21 -9.40 -21.19 -0.78
C ASP A 21 -10.41 -20.11 -1.23
N GLY A 22 -11.61 -20.19 -0.68
CA GLY A 22 -12.65 -19.20 -0.91
C GLY A 22 -13.31 -19.27 -2.30
N ASP A 23 -14.19 -18.29 -2.53
CA ASP A 23 -14.92 -18.18 -3.80
C ASP A 23 -14.09 -17.36 -4.82
N LEU A 24 -13.49 -18.09 -5.77
CA LEU A 24 -12.67 -17.49 -6.84
C LEU A 24 -13.41 -16.39 -7.59
N SER A 25 -14.69 -16.61 -7.93
CA SER A 25 -15.47 -15.64 -8.70
C SER A 25 -15.69 -14.34 -7.92
N SER A 26 -16.02 -14.45 -6.64
CA SER A 26 -16.21 -13.29 -5.76
C SER A 26 -14.90 -12.51 -5.55
N ILE A 27 -13.80 -13.21 -5.29
CA ILE A 27 -12.49 -12.61 -5.07
C ILE A 27 -11.99 -11.91 -6.34
N ALA A 28 -12.10 -12.56 -7.50
CA ALA A 28 -11.71 -11.98 -8.78
C ALA A 28 -12.57 -10.77 -9.16
N MET A 29 -13.88 -10.82 -8.89
CA MET A 29 -14.79 -9.70 -9.12
C MET A 29 -14.43 -8.50 -8.22
N GLN A 30 -14.09 -8.74 -6.95
CA GLN A 30 -13.65 -7.70 -6.04
C GLN A 30 -12.36 -7.02 -6.56
N ALA A 31 -11.36 -7.80 -6.94
CA ALA A 31 -10.13 -7.27 -7.51
C ALA A 31 -10.40 -6.45 -8.80
N GLY A 32 -11.31 -6.92 -9.65
CA GLY A 32 -11.74 -6.19 -10.84
C GLY A 32 -12.35 -4.83 -10.53
N ARG A 33 -13.16 -4.72 -9.49
CA ARG A 33 -13.72 -3.43 -9.02
C ARG A 33 -12.63 -2.50 -8.48
N GLU A 34 -11.69 -3.04 -7.71
CA GLU A 34 -10.58 -2.25 -7.19
C GLU A 34 -9.70 -1.69 -8.33
N VAL A 35 -9.49 -2.46 -9.39
CA VAL A 35 -8.81 -1.99 -10.63
C VAL A 35 -9.64 -0.94 -11.35
N GLU A 36 -10.95 -1.13 -11.48
CA GLU A 36 -11.87 -0.15 -12.08
C GLU A 36 -11.81 1.18 -11.33
N ASP A 37 -11.87 1.14 -9.99
CA ASP A 37 -11.80 2.32 -9.15
C ASP A 37 -10.43 3.02 -9.28
N ALA A 38 -9.33 2.27 -9.31
CA ALA A 38 -7.99 2.83 -9.53
C ALA A 38 -7.88 3.56 -10.87
N ILE A 39 -8.49 3.02 -11.94
CA ILE A 39 -8.52 3.69 -13.25
C ILE A 39 -9.37 4.96 -13.18
N LYS A 40 -10.55 4.92 -12.58
CA LYS A 40 -11.41 6.11 -12.42
C LYS A 40 -10.69 7.21 -11.64
N ASP A 41 -10.05 6.84 -10.52
CA ASP A 41 -9.30 7.78 -9.67
C ASP A 41 -8.11 8.41 -10.41
N ALA A 42 -7.45 7.66 -11.31
CA ALA A 42 -6.35 8.19 -12.11
C ALA A 42 -6.80 9.32 -13.08
N PHE A 43 -8.05 9.29 -13.52
CA PHE A 43 -8.63 10.29 -14.42
C PHE A 43 -9.53 11.31 -13.72
N THR A 44 -9.75 11.17 -12.42
CA THR A 44 -10.52 12.13 -11.63
C THR A 44 -9.60 13.24 -11.10
N PRO A 45 -9.90 14.51 -11.38
CA PRO A 45 -9.13 15.60 -10.79
C PRO A 45 -9.13 15.50 -9.27
N ARG A 46 -7.95 15.46 -8.67
CA ARG A 46 -7.82 15.43 -7.20
C ARG A 46 -8.12 16.81 -6.65
N GLU A 47 -9.03 16.88 -5.68
CA GLU A 47 -9.18 18.07 -4.87
C GLU A 47 -7.84 18.41 -4.18
N ASP A 48 -7.57 19.71 -4.06
CA ASP A 48 -6.34 20.23 -3.44
C ASP A 48 -6.37 19.92 -1.93
N ASN A 49 -6.03 18.70 -1.58
CA ASN A 49 -5.94 18.22 -0.21
C ASN A 49 -4.66 18.73 0.46
N ARG A 50 -4.68 20.00 0.83
CA ARG A 50 -3.63 20.64 1.62
C ARG A 50 -3.58 20.01 3.00
N GLY A 51 -2.37 19.75 3.50
CA GLY A 51 -2.18 19.24 4.85
C GLY A 51 -1.14 18.13 4.93
N LEU A 52 -0.88 17.71 6.16
CA LEU A 52 0.02 16.61 6.43
C LEU A 52 -0.70 15.27 6.19
N ARG A 53 0.03 14.32 5.60
CA ARG A 53 -0.45 12.96 5.37
C ARG A 53 0.53 11.95 5.95
N MET A 54 0.03 10.81 6.42
CA MET A 54 0.89 9.74 6.96
C MET A 54 1.89 9.23 5.92
N SER A 55 1.51 9.17 4.64
CA SER A 55 2.42 8.83 3.54
C SER A 55 3.55 9.84 3.31
N GLY A 56 3.49 11.00 3.94
CA GLY A 56 4.55 12.01 3.95
C GLY A 56 5.51 11.90 5.14
N ILE A 57 5.18 11.07 6.14
CA ILE A 57 6.02 10.91 7.32
C ILE A 57 7.39 10.33 6.90
N GLY A 58 8.46 11.01 7.31
CA GLY A 58 9.83 10.64 6.94
C GLY A 58 10.37 11.34 5.68
N ARG A 59 9.52 12.05 4.93
CA ARG A 59 9.99 12.92 3.85
C ARG A 59 10.67 14.18 4.39
N CYS A 60 11.40 14.88 3.53
CA CYS A 60 12.06 16.15 3.85
C CYS A 60 11.06 17.14 4.49
N GLU A 61 11.37 17.65 5.68
CA GLU A 61 10.53 18.58 6.44
C GLU A 61 10.17 19.83 5.64
N ARG A 62 11.12 20.36 4.87
CA ARG A 62 10.90 21.53 4.02
C ARG A 62 9.83 21.26 2.96
N ALA A 63 9.84 20.08 2.33
CA ALA A 63 8.83 19.70 1.35
C ALA A 63 7.45 19.57 2.00
N GLN A 64 7.38 18.99 3.20
CA GLN A 64 6.14 18.89 3.97
C GLN A 64 5.63 20.29 4.39
N TRP A 65 6.52 21.19 4.77
CA TRP A 65 6.15 22.57 5.12
C TRP A 65 5.54 23.31 3.93
N TYR A 66 6.14 23.21 2.73
CA TYR A 66 5.56 23.80 1.52
C TYR A 66 4.16 23.25 1.22
N ASN A 67 3.99 21.94 1.33
CA ASN A 67 2.69 21.31 1.14
C ASN A 67 1.66 21.79 2.17
N TYR A 68 2.05 21.85 3.45
CA TYR A 68 1.19 22.36 4.53
C TYR A 68 0.79 23.83 4.33
N LYS A 69 1.70 24.67 3.84
CA LYS A 69 1.44 26.08 3.52
C LYS A 69 0.66 26.29 2.23
N GLY A 70 0.38 25.25 1.47
CA GLY A 70 -0.43 25.31 0.27
C GLY A 70 0.30 25.90 -0.94
N TYR A 71 1.61 25.79 -1.00
CA TYR A 71 2.35 26.10 -2.22
C TYR A 71 1.97 25.10 -3.32
N THR A 72 1.79 25.60 -4.53
CA THR A 72 1.48 24.75 -5.69
C THR A 72 2.67 23.84 -5.99
N PRO A 73 2.51 22.52 -5.96
CA PRO A 73 3.57 21.60 -6.32
C PRO A 73 3.87 21.68 -7.82
N GLU A 74 5.05 21.22 -8.21
CA GLU A 74 5.35 21.01 -9.63
C GLU A 74 4.37 19.99 -10.24
N ALA A 75 4.00 20.21 -11.49
CA ALA A 75 3.10 19.29 -12.20
C ALA A 75 3.72 17.89 -12.31
N ILE A 76 2.95 16.89 -11.92
CA ILE A 76 3.37 15.49 -12.02
C ILE A 76 3.32 15.07 -13.49
N LYS A 77 4.39 14.45 -13.99
CA LYS A 77 4.46 13.93 -15.35
C LYS A 77 3.59 12.68 -15.51
N GLY A 78 3.08 12.44 -16.73
CA GLY A 78 2.25 11.28 -17.06
C GLY A 78 2.88 9.94 -16.71
N GLU A 79 4.20 9.81 -16.85
CA GLU A 79 4.95 8.61 -16.46
C GLU A 79 4.82 8.26 -14.97
N VAL A 80 4.79 9.29 -14.12
CA VAL A 80 4.62 9.11 -12.67
C VAL A 80 3.18 8.71 -12.33
N TYR A 81 2.19 9.28 -13.03
CA TYR A 81 0.80 8.84 -12.87
C TYR A 81 0.62 7.39 -13.28
N LEU A 82 1.27 6.96 -14.37
CA LEU A 82 1.25 5.55 -14.79
C LEU A 82 1.87 4.64 -13.74
N THR A 83 2.97 5.06 -13.10
CA THR A 83 3.60 4.33 -12.00
C THR A 83 2.65 4.18 -10.81
N PHE A 84 1.90 5.22 -10.46
CA PHE A 84 0.90 5.15 -9.39
C PHE A 84 -0.23 4.19 -9.72
N LEU A 85 -0.75 4.26 -10.95
CA LEU A 85 -1.79 3.34 -11.42
C LEU A 85 -1.32 1.88 -11.39
N GLN A 86 -0.10 1.60 -11.87
CA GLN A 86 0.51 0.27 -11.79
C GLN A 86 0.58 -0.24 -10.34
N GLY A 87 0.95 0.63 -9.39
CA GLY A 87 0.97 0.28 -7.97
C GLY A 87 -0.39 -0.20 -7.46
N HIS A 88 -1.44 0.56 -7.73
CA HIS A 88 -2.81 0.19 -7.30
C HIS A 88 -3.34 -1.08 -7.98
N VAL A 89 -3.07 -1.27 -9.26
CA VAL A 89 -3.45 -2.50 -9.98
C VAL A 89 -2.75 -3.73 -9.40
N LEU A 90 -1.44 -3.63 -9.14
CA LEU A 90 -0.67 -4.73 -8.56
C LEU A 90 -1.10 -5.03 -7.12
N GLU A 91 -1.45 -4.01 -6.33
CA GLU A 91 -2.01 -4.18 -4.99
C GLU A 91 -3.31 -4.99 -5.03
N ALA A 92 -4.27 -4.63 -5.90
CA ALA A 92 -5.54 -5.33 -6.04
C ALA A 92 -5.34 -6.81 -6.42
N VAL A 93 -4.46 -7.09 -7.37
CA VAL A 93 -4.11 -8.46 -7.79
C VAL A 93 -3.45 -9.23 -6.66
N LEU A 94 -2.49 -8.63 -5.96
CA LEU A 94 -1.78 -9.28 -4.86
C LEU A 94 -2.73 -9.62 -3.70
N VAL A 95 -3.62 -8.71 -3.32
CA VAL A 95 -4.63 -8.94 -2.29
C VAL A 95 -5.57 -10.11 -2.68
N ALA A 96 -5.95 -10.21 -3.95
CA ALA A 96 -6.73 -11.36 -4.43
C ALA A 96 -5.96 -12.68 -4.28
N LEU A 97 -4.70 -12.73 -4.65
CA LEU A 97 -3.84 -13.92 -4.50
C LEU A 97 -3.66 -14.29 -3.02
N ILE A 98 -3.51 -13.32 -2.14
CA ILE A 98 -3.42 -13.52 -0.69
C ILE A 98 -4.72 -14.20 -0.17
N LYS A 99 -5.88 -13.71 -0.58
CA LYS A 99 -7.17 -14.31 -0.20
C LYS A 99 -7.32 -15.73 -0.75
N LEU A 100 -6.97 -15.95 -2.02
CA LEU A 100 -7.02 -17.27 -2.66
C LEU A 100 -6.07 -18.27 -2.02
N SER A 101 -4.96 -17.81 -1.44
CA SER A 101 -4.02 -18.66 -0.70
C SER A 101 -4.47 -18.95 0.74
N GLY A 102 -5.70 -18.56 1.12
CA GLY A 102 -6.32 -18.86 2.41
C GLY A 102 -5.89 -17.98 3.56
N HIS A 103 -5.21 -16.87 3.29
CA HIS A 103 -4.91 -15.84 4.29
C HIS A 103 -6.09 -14.92 4.52
N THR A 104 -6.25 -14.46 5.75
CA THR A 104 -7.33 -13.53 6.13
C THR A 104 -6.89 -12.10 5.89
N VAL A 105 -7.58 -11.39 4.98
CA VAL A 105 -7.35 -9.96 4.72
C VAL A 105 -8.49 -9.15 5.29
N THR A 106 -8.16 -8.19 6.16
CA THR A 106 -9.12 -7.26 6.78
C THR A 106 -8.63 -5.82 6.71
N ASP A 107 -9.47 -4.89 7.12
CA ASP A 107 -9.14 -3.46 7.22
C ASP A 107 -8.51 -2.85 5.94
N GLN A 108 -8.92 -3.32 4.75
CA GLN A 108 -8.44 -2.77 3.48
C GLN A 108 -8.78 -1.27 3.39
N GLN A 109 -7.79 -0.46 3.04
CA GLN A 109 -7.88 1.00 2.88
C GLN A 109 -8.52 1.71 4.08
N LYS A 110 -8.34 1.16 5.29
CA LYS A 110 -8.86 1.75 6.53
C LYS A 110 -8.21 3.10 6.81
N LYS A 111 -9.06 4.10 6.97
CA LYS A 111 -8.64 5.47 7.23
C LYS A 111 -8.25 5.67 8.69
N HIS A 112 -7.18 6.38 8.91
CA HIS A 112 -6.69 6.81 10.21
C HIS A 112 -6.53 8.31 10.27
N THR A 113 -6.82 8.88 11.42
CA THR A 113 -6.50 10.28 11.76
C THR A 113 -5.80 10.29 13.11
N ILE A 114 -4.54 10.71 13.14
CA ILE A 114 -3.74 10.79 14.35
C ILE A 114 -3.18 12.21 14.45
N GLU A 115 -3.55 12.90 15.52
CA GLU A 115 -3.10 14.28 15.76
C GLU A 115 -3.35 15.21 14.55
N GLY A 116 -4.49 15.02 13.86
CA GLY A 116 -4.86 15.79 12.67
C GLY A 116 -4.17 15.35 11.36
N VAL A 117 -3.31 14.34 11.39
CA VAL A 117 -2.67 13.77 10.21
C VAL A 117 -3.48 12.60 9.69
N ASN A 118 -3.88 12.67 8.42
CA ASN A 118 -4.70 11.65 7.77
C ASN A 118 -3.86 10.65 6.97
N GLY A 119 -4.33 9.40 6.92
CA GLY A 119 -3.74 8.35 6.10
C GLY A 119 -4.67 7.17 5.94
N SER A 120 -4.36 6.29 4.99
CA SER A 120 -5.01 5.00 4.78
C SER A 120 -3.97 3.91 4.87
N GLN A 121 -4.22 2.89 5.69
CA GLN A 121 -3.41 1.67 5.65
C GLN A 121 -3.85 0.81 4.46
N ASP A 122 -2.97 -0.01 3.92
CA ASP A 122 -3.34 -0.87 2.80
C ASP A 122 -4.23 -2.02 3.30
N CYS A 123 -3.76 -2.84 4.23
CA CYS A 123 -4.58 -3.91 4.81
C CYS A 123 -3.98 -4.47 6.12
N THR A 124 -4.71 -5.42 6.68
CA THR A 124 -4.23 -6.32 7.75
C THR A 124 -4.30 -7.75 7.21
N ILE A 125 -3.20 -8.51 7.30
CA ILE A 125 -3.12 -9.91 6.87
C ILE A 125 -2.84 -10.77 8.09
N ASP A 126 -3.70 -11.76 8.36
CA ASP A 126 -3.61 -12.66 9.52
C ASP A 126 -3.43 -11.95 10.86
N GLY A 127 -4.00 -10.75 10.98
CA GLY A 127 -3.86 -9.92 12.17
C GLY A 127 -2.67 -8.97 12.17
N GLU A 128 -1.74 -9.07 11.23
CA GLU A 128 -0.60 -8.17 11.10
C GLU A 128 -0.88 -7.00 10.16
N LEU A 129 -0.46 -5.80 10.54
CA LEU A 129 -0.57 -4.61 9.71
C LEU A 129 0.45 -4.69 8.55
N VAL A 130 -0.04 -4.57 7.34
CA VAL A 130 0.77 -4.68 6.11
C VAL A 130 0.61 -3.45 5.24
N ASP A 131 1.74 -2.98 4.73
CA ASP A 131 1.84 -1.91 3.75
C ASP A 131 2.47 -2.49 2.47
N ILE A 132 1.72 -2.48 1.37
CA ILE A 132 2.10 -3.10 0.10
C ILE A 132 2.81 -2.07 -0.76
N LYS A 133 4.06 -2.35 -1.13
CA LYS A 133 4.85 -1.44 -1.96
C LYS A 133 5.41 -2.12 -3.19
N THR A 134 5.24 -1.47 -4.32
CA THR A 134 5.91 -1.86 -5.56
C THR A 134 7.25 -1.14 -5.66
N ALA A 135 8.26 -1.85 -6.13
CA ALA A 135 9.59 -1.28 -6.38
C ALA A 135 10.01 -1.57 -7.82
N SER A 136 10.61 -0.58 -8.48
CA SER A 136 11.29 -0.84 -9.74
C SER A 136 12.51 -1.73 -9.53
N ALA A 137 12.99 -2.42 -10.59
CA ALA A 137 14.21 -3.21 -10.52
C ALA A 137 15.40 -2.38 -10.02
N TRP A 138 15.51 -1.13 -10.48
CA TRP A 138 16.55 -0.22 -10.02
C TRP A 138 16.44 0.09 -8.53
N SER A 139 15.23 0.38 -8.03
CA SER A 139 15.00 0.66 -6.61
C SER A 139 15.29 -0.58 -5.76
N TRP A 140 14.92 -1.76 -6.23
CA TRP A 140 15.24 -3.01 -5.55
C TRP A 140 16.74 -3.19 -5.40
N GLU A 141 17.49 -3.15 -6.51
CA GLU A 141 18.94 -3.35 -6.54
C GLU A 141 19.71 -2.33 -5.72
N ASN A 142 19.29 -1.06 -5.73
CA ASN A 142 20.06 0.04 -5.15
C ASN A 142 19.58 0.50 -3.76
N LYS A 143 18.39 0.07 -3.32
CA LYS A 143 17.78 0.56 -2.07
C LYS A 143 17.37 -0.55 -1.10
N PHE A 144 17.06 -1.74 -1.60
CA PHE A 144 16.48 -2.79 -0.77
C PHE A 144 17.29 -4.09 -0.72
N LYS A 145 18.07 -4.40 -1.74
CA LYS A 145 18.73 -5.71 -1.89
C LYS A 145 19.72 -6.03 -0.77
N GLU A 146 20.53 -5.07 -0.36
CA GLU A 146 21.58 -5.30 0.66
C GLU A 146 21.09 -4.94 2.06
N SER A 147 20.47 -3.79 2.25
CA SER A 147 20.02 -3.30 3.55
C SER A 147 18.56 -3.64 3.88
N GLY A 148 17.82 -4.21 2.92
CA GLY A 148 16.38 -4.39 3.06
C GLY A 148 15.70 -3.05 3.24
N ILE A 149 14.89 -2.94 4.31
CA ILE A 149 14.20 -1.69 4.67
C ILE A 149 14.94 -0.91 5.78
N ALA A 150 16.13 -1.37 6.21
CA ALA A 150 16.82 -0.82 7.39
C ALA A 150 17.14 0.67 7.27
N ASP A 151 17.51 1.14 6.08
CA ASP A 151 17.84 2.56 5.85
C ASP A 151 16.60 3.46 5.74
N ASP A 152 15.41 2.85 5.60
CA ASP A 152 14.10 3.55 5.48
C ASP A 152 14.13 4.82 4.60
N ALA A 153 14.81 4.72 3.46
CA ALA A 153 15.05 5.85 2.56
C ALA A 153 13.78 6.58 2.10
N PHE A 154 12.63 5.90 2.18
CA PHE A 154 11.32 6.43 1.77
C PHE A 154 10.38 6.70 2.96
N GLY A 155 10.78 6.41 4.20
CA GLY A 155 9.97 6.59 5.40
C GLY A 155 8.88 5.53 5.60
N TYR A 156 9.03 4.34 5.02
CA TYR A 156 8.02 3.27 5.10
C TYR A 156 7.85 2.73 6.52
N ILE A 157 8.95 2.55 7.27
CA ILE A 157 8.88 2.12 8.68
C ILE A 157 8.15 3.16 9.52
N LYS A 158 8.43 4.45 9.29
CA LYS A 158 7.79 5.55 10.00
C LYS A 158 6.30 5.63 9.67
N GLN A 159 5.93 5.44 8.40
CA GLN A 159 4.55 5.38 7.93
C GLN A 159 3.79 4.21 8.59
N LEU A 160 4.36 3.01 8.55
CA LEU A 160 3.78 1.81 9.14
C LEU A 160 3.62 1.94 10.67
N SER A 161 4.61 2.52 11.34
CA SER A 161 4.57 2.82 12.78
C SER A 161 3.45 3.81 13.13
N ALA A 162 3.20 4.80 12.29
CA ALA A 162 2.10 5.74 12.47
C ALA A 162 0.74 5.02 12.36
N TYR A 163 0.54 4.16 11.39
CA TYR A 163 -0.68 3.35 11.28
C TYR A 163 -0.85 2.41 12.48
N GLY A 164 0.22 1.75 12.94
CA GLY A 164 0.18 0.91 14.14
C GLY A 164 -0.24 1.67 15.39
N LYS A 165 0.20 2.93 15.55
CA LYS A 165 -0.26 3.81 16.62
C LYS A 165 -1.76 4.12 16.49
N GLY A 166 -2.25 4.36 15.28
CA GLY A 166 -3.67 4.63 15.00
C GLY A 166 -4.57 3.43 15.29
N ASP A 167 -4.07 2.25 15.03
CA ASP A 167 -4.78 0.99 15.26
C ASP A 167 -4.64 0.48 16.71
N LYS A 168 -4.01 1.27 17.59
CA LYS A 168 -3.74 0.94 19.01
C LYS A 168 -2.98 -0.38 19.20
N ARG A 169 -2.22 -0.83 18.22
CA ARG A 169 -1.37 -2.00 18.34
C ARG A 169 -0.19 -1.69 19.25
N LYS A 170 0.13 -2.61 20.14
CA LYS A 170 1.36 -2.51 20.94
C LYS A 170 2.57 -2.64 20.01
N LYS A 171 3.57 -1.84 20.25
CA LYS A 171 4.88 -1.95 19.61
C LYS A 171 5.55 -3.25 20.00
#